data_b3f3ff2d0c01ceedefdd4f09d620e315
#
_entry.id   b3f3ff2d0c01ceedefdd4f09d620e315
#
_cell.length_a   1.000
_cell.length_b   1.000
_cell.length_c   1.000
_cell.angle_alpha   90.00
_cell.angle_beta   90.00
_cell.angle_gamma   90.00
#
_symmetry.space_group_name_H-M   'P 1'
#
loop_
_entity.id
_entity.type
_entity.pdbx_description
1 polymer ?
#
loop_
_entity_poly.entity_id
_entity_poly.type
_entity_poly.pdbx_seq_one_letter_code
_entity_poly.pdbx_strand_id
1 'polypeptide(L)'
;MVIGSVGLTYIHPIYKTAEFSITIGDKYYRGGGYGSDTLRTIVKHGFEQLNLNRIWCEVYSNNEAIDVYRHIGFKDEGVLRQTVFKNGEYLDSYVLGMLKSDYINMEKK
;
A
#
# COMPACT_ATOMS: atom_id res chain seq x y z
N MET A 1 -0.38 4.98 23.51
CA MET A 1 -0.45 3.68 22.82
C MET A 1 0.04 3.81 21.41
N VAL A 2 0.88 2.89 21.03
CA VAL A 2 1.38 2.89 19.65
C VAL A 2 0.37 2.17 18.76
N ILE A 3 -0.15 2.86 17.77
CA ILE A 3 -1.09 2.27 16.84
C ILE A 3 -0.36 1.49 15.75
N GLY A 4 0.85 1.90 15.44
CA GLY A 4 1.65 1.30 14.42
C GLY A 4 2.42 2.34 13.64
N SER A 5 3.03 1.93 12.56
CA SER A 5 3.77 2.84 11.71
C SER A 5 3.35 2.67 10.27
N VAL A 6 3.42 3.78 9.54
CA VAL A 6 3.10 3.83 8.12
C VAL A 6 4.22 4.57 7.44
N GLY A 7 4.69 4.06 6.33
CA GLY A 7 5.73 4.77 5.61
C GLY A 7 6.13 4.10 4.32
N LEU A 8 7.09 4.73 3.68
CA LEU A 8 7.70 4.21 2.47
C LEU A 8 9.03 3.58 2.82
N THR A 9 9.26 2.39 2.30
CA THR A 9 10.51 1.64 2.53
C THR A 9 11.12 1.29 1.18
N TYR A 10 12.36 0.82 1.20
CA TYR A 10 13.06 0.42 0.00
C TYR A 10 13.01 1.50 -1.09
N ILE A 11 13.18 2.77 -0.66
CA ILE A 11 13.19 3.89 -1.60
C ILE A 11 14.41 3.79 -2.49
N HIS A 12 14.18 3.72 -3.81
CA HIS A 12 15.28 3.60 -4.76
C HIS A 12 15.42 4.93 -5.52
N PRO A 13 16.47 5.69 -5.26
CA PRO A 13 16.57 7.04 -5.80
C PRO A 13 16.74 7.09 -7.32
N ILE A 14 17.33 6.05 -7.90
CA ILE A 14 17.55 6.00 -9.35
C ILE A 14 16.29 5.54 -10.07
N TYR A 15 15.67 4.46 -9.60
CA TYR A 15 14.46 3.92 -10.23
C TYR A 15 13.20 4.66 -9.83
N LYS A 16 13.29 5.50 -8.80
CA LYS A 16 12.16 6.30 -8.33
C LYS A 16 10.99 5.44 -7.89
N THR A 17 11.29 4.40 -7.13
CA THR A 17 10.30 3.46 -6.61
C THR A 17 10.41 3.35 -5.10
N ALA A 18 9.32 2.97 -4.47
CA ALA A 18 9.31 2.67 -3.04
C ALA A 18 8.20 1.69 -2.73
N GLU A 19 8.38 0.90 -1.68
CA GLU A 19 7.33 0.03 -1.17
C GLU A 19 6.59 0.75 -0.06
N PHE A 20 5.27 0.69 -0.12
CA PHE A 20 4.43 1.19 0.96
C PHE A 20 4.26 0.10 2.00
N SER A 21 4.42 0.43 3.27
CA SER A 21 4.18 -0.52 4.34
C SER A 21 3.41 0.10 5.48
N ILE A 22 2.52 -0.69 6.07
CA ILE A 22 1.74 -0.31 7.24
C ILE A 22 1.94 -1.37 8.31
N THR A 23 2.18 -0.90 9.53
CA THR A 23 2.19 -1.75 10.71
C THR A 23 1.23 -1.13 11.72
N ILE A 24 -0.01 -1.58 11.71
CA ILE A 24 -1.08 -1.02 12.55
C ILE A 24 -1.78 -2.17 13.27
N GLY A 25 -2.14 -1.97 14.53
CA GLY A 25 -2.93 -2.94 15.25
C GLY A 25 -4.27 -3.18 14.56
N ASP A 26 -4.67 -4.43 14.48
CA ASP A 26 -5.83 -4.84 13.69
C ASP A 26 -7.07 -4.00 13.96
N LYS A 27 -7.40 -3.82 15.22
CA LYS A 27 -8.65 -3.13 15.55
C LYS A 27 -8.66 -1.67 15.15
N TYR A 28 -7.50 -1.03 15.09
CA TYR A 28 -7.40 0.36 14.65
C TYR A 28 -7.42 0.46 13.14
N TYR A 29 -6.79 -0.51 12.50
CA TYR A 29 -6.74 -0.52 11.05
C TYR A 29 -8.13 -0.73 10.45
N ARG A 30 -8.93 -1.55 11.10
CA ARG A 30 -10.30 -1.82 10.65
C ARG A 30 -11.27 -0.68 10.94
N GLY A 31 -10.80 0.36 11.61
CA GLY A 31 -11.62 1.51 11.96
C GLY A 31 -12.00 2.39 10.78
N GLY A 32 -11.82 1.95 9.55
CA GLY A 32 -12.29 2.66 8.37
C GLY A 32 -11.36 3.77 7.92
N GLY A 33 -11.86 4.99 7.84
CA GLY A 33 -11.15 6.10 7.21
C GLY A 33 -9.76 6.42 7.74
N TYR A 34 -9.44 5.99 8.95
CA TYR A 34 -8.15 6.29 9.54
C TYR A 34 -6.97 5.80 8.68
N GLY A 35 -6.99 4.54 8.31
CA GLY A 35 -5.93 3.97 7.48
C GLY A 35 -5.92 4.58 6.09
N SER A 36 -7.10 4.85 5.55
CA SER A 36 -7.25 5.43 4.22
C SER A 36 -6.64 6.83 4.14
N ASP A 37 -6.92 7.68 5.11
CA ASP A 37 -6.38 9.04 5.13
C ASP A 37 -4.86 9.04 5.28
N THR A 38 -4.35 8.18 6.14
CA THR A 38 -2.91 8.06 6.35
C THR A 38 -2.21 7.60 5.07
N LEU A 39 -2.79 6.62 4.40
CA LEU A 39 -2.24 6.10 3.15
C LEU A 39 -2.22 7.17 2.06
N ARG A 40 -3.30 7.93 1.93
CA ARG A 40 -3.35 9.03 0.95
C ARG A 40 -2.26 10.06 1.22
N THR A 41 -2.01 10.39 2.48
CA THR A 41 -0.96 11.33 2.86
C THR A 41 0.42 10.82 2.46
N ILE A 42 0.69 9.54 2.71
CA ILE A 42 1.98 8.93 2.38
C ILE A 42 2.17 8.89 0.86
N VAL A 43 1.13 8.54 0.11
CA VAL A 43 1.18 8.50 -1.34
C VAL A 43 1.46 9.91 -1.90
N LYS A 44 0.77 10.90 -1.38
CA LYS A 44 1.00 12.29 -1.79
C LYS A 44 2.44 12.72 -1.52
N HIS A 45 2.94 12.41 -0.33
CA HIS A 45 4.32 12.73 0.02
C HIS A 45 5.32 12.06 -0.95
N GLY A 46 5.10 10.78 -1.24
CA GLY A 46 6.00 10.05 -2.13
C GLY A 46 6.05 10.63 -3.53
N PHE A 47 4.90 10.92 -4.12
CA PHE A 47 4.87 11.43 -5.48
C PHE A 47 5.23 12.91 -5.57
N GLU A 48 4.83 13.72 -4.62
CA GLU A 48 5.02 15.17 -4.72
C GLU A 48 6.31 15.66 -4.09
N GLN A 49 6.71 15.10 -2.93
CA GLN A 49 7.89 15.56 -2.23
C GLN A 49 9.13 14.75 -2.57
N LEU A 50 9.00 13.44 -2.68
CA LEU A 50 10.12 12.57 -3.01
C LEU A 50 10.27 12.33 -4.50
N ASN A 51 9.32 12.82 -5.29
CA ASN A 51 9.33 12.72 -6.75
C ASN A 51 9.46 11.28 -7.24
N LEU A 52 8.79 10.37 -6.56
CA LEU A 52 8.78 8.96 -6.97
C LEU A 52 7.90 8.80 -8.21
N ASN A 53 8.19 7.75 -8.98
CA ASN A 53 7.37 7.39 -10.14
C ASN A 53 6.43 6.22 -9.82
N ARG A 54 6.79 5.38 -8.86
CA ARG A 54 6.03 4.17 -8.56
C ARG A 54 6.05 3.88 -7.07
N ILE A 55 4.87 3.61 -6.52
CA ILE A 55 4.71 3.12 -5.14
C ILE A 55 3.94 1.82 -5.22
N TRP A 56 4.42 0.78 -4.53
CA TRP A 56 3.81 -0.54 -4.60
C TRP A 56 3.69 -1.14 -3.21
N CYS A 57 2.87 -2.17 -3.08
CA CYS A 57 2.73 -2.90 -1.82
C CYS A 57 2.36 -4.35 -2.08
N GLU A 58 2.55 -5.15 -1.07
CA GLU A 58 2.20 -6.57 -1.09
C GLU A 58 1.22 -6.83 0.05
N VAL A 59 0.12 -7.50 -0.23
CA VAL A 59 -0.96 -7.72 0.72
C VAL A 59 -1.32 -9.21 0.72
N TYR A 60 -1.45 -9.80 1.91
CA TYR A 60 -1.87 -11.20 2.00
C TYR A 60 -3.32 -11.35 1.58
N SER A 61 -3.62 -12.50 0.96
CA SER A 61 -4.94 -12.74 0.35
C SER A 61 -6.10 -12.69 1.33
N ASN A 62 -5.85 -12.88 2.63
CA ASN A 62 -6.88 -12.81 3.63
C ASN A 62 -7.00 -11.44 4.30
N ASN A 63 -6.30 -10.44 3.80
CA ASN A 63 -6.29 -9.11 4.42
C ASN A 63 -7.35 -8.22 3.78
N GLU A 64 -8.26 -7.72 4.61
CA GLU A 64 -9.35 -6.85 4.14
C GLU A 64 -8.85 -5.51 3.63
N ALA A 65 -7.65 -5.11 4.00
CA ALA A 65 -7.07 -3.83 3.57
C ALA A 65 -6.92 -3.72 2.06
N ILE A 66 -6.95 -4.84 1.35
CA ILE A 66 -6.79 -4.82 -0.11
C ILE A 66 -7.84 -3.94 -0.78
N ASP A 67 -9.06 -3.94 -0.27
CA ASP A 67 -10.12 -3.10 -0.84
C ASP A 67 -9.85 -1.62 -0.60
N VAL A 68 -9.27 -1.28 0.54
CA VAL A 68 -8.87 0.09 0.85
C VAL A 68 -7.82 0.56 -0.16
N TYR A 69 -6.83 -0.28 -0.43
CA TYR A 69 -5.76 0.07 -1.37
C TYR A 69 -6.30 0.27 -2.78
N ARG A 70 -7.20 -0.62 -3.23
CA ARG A 70 -7.84 -0.47 -4.53
C ARG A 70 -8.66 0.80 -4.62
N HIS A 71 -9.38 1.12 -3.55
CA HIS A 71 -10.20 2.32 -3.50
C HIS A 71 -9.37 3.60 -3.60
N ILE A 72 -8.19 3.61 -3.01
CA ILE A 72 -7.29 4.75 -3.06
C ILE A 72 -6.69 4.94 -4.44
N GLY A 73 -6.59 3.87 -5.23
CA GLY A 73 -6.10 3.98 -6.60
C GLY A 73 -4.98 3.01 -6.95
N PHE A 74 -4.60 2.14 -6.02
CA PHE A 74 -3.64 1.08 -6.35
C PHE A 74 -4.29 0.08 -7.29
N LYS A 75 -3.53 -0.37 -8.27
CA LYS A 75 -3.99 -1.34 -9.26
C LYS A 75 -3.37 -2.70 -9.01
N ASP A 76 -4.15 -3.74 -9.24
CA ASP A 76 -3.66 -5.11 -9.10
C ASP A 76 -2.61 -5.39 -10.18
N GLU A 77 -1.46 -5.91 -9.79
CA GLU A 77 -0.36 -6.19 -10.72
C GLU A 77 -0.01 -7.65 -10.78
N GLY A 78 -0.42 -8.45 -9.81
CA GLY A 78 -0.13 -9.86 -9.84
C GLY A 78 -0.43 -10.55 -8.54
N VAL A 79 -0.27 -11.87 -8.56
CA VAL A 79 -0.47 -12.72 -7.40
C VAL A 79 0.77 -13.59 -7.23
N LEU A 80 1.34 -13.56 -6.04
CA LEU A 80 2.42 -14.47 -5.66
C LEU A 80 1.79 -15.61 -4.88
N ARG A 81 1.96 -16.81 -5.38
CA ARG A 81 1.28 -17.97 -4.81
C ARG A 81 1.99 -18.50 -3.58
N GLN A 82 1.23 -18.76 -2.52
CA GLN A 82 1.67 -19.47 -1.32
C GLN A 82 2.92 -18.84 -0.70
N THR A 83 2.89 -17.54 -0.51
CA THR A 83 4.04 -16.81 0.04
C THR A 83 4.15 -16.92 1.55
N VAL A 84 3.05 -17.26 2.23
CA VAL A 84 2.99 -17.31 3.69
C VAL A 84 2.25 -18.55 4.15
N PHE A 85 2.75 -19.17 5.22
CA PHE A 85 2.04 -20.25 5.91
C PHE A 85 1.58 -19.71 7.26
N LYS A 86 0.28 -19.69 7.48
CA LYS A 86 -0.27 -19.08 8.69
C LYS A 86 -1.53 -19.82 9.11
N ASN A 87 -1.63 -20.15 10.39
CA ASN A 87 -2.79 -20.83 10.97
C ASN A 87 -3.15 -22.11 10.22
N GLY A 88 -2.15 -22.87 9.78
CA GLY A 88 -2.37 -24.14 9.09
C GLY A 88 -2.69 -24.01 7.62
N GLU A 89 -2.63 -22.80 7.04
CA GLU A 89 -2.96 -22.57 5.65
C GLU A 89 -1.86 -21.80 4.93
N TYR A 90 -1.72 -22.06 3.64
CA TYR A 90 -0.89 -21.24 2.77
C TYR A 90 -1.73 -20.09 2.23
N LEU A 91 -1.16 -18.90 2.26
CA LEU A 91 -1.80 -17.71 1.73
C LEU A 91 -1.01 -17.19 0.55
N ASP A 92 -1.73 -16.62 -0.42
CA ASP A 92 -1.12 -15.90 -1.52
C ASP A 92 -0.89 -14.44 -1.12
N SER A 93 -0.05 -13.75 -1.88
CA SER A 93 0.11 -12.32 -1.76
C SER A 93 -0.33 -11.64 -3.04
N TYR A 94 -1.06 -10.54 -2.90
CA TYR A 94 -1.41 -9.69 -4.03
C TYR A 94 -0.41 -8.54 -4.10
N VAL A 95 0.07 -8.25 -5.30
CA VAL A 95 0.96 -7.11 -5.53
C VAL A 95 0.13 -6.01 -6.17
N LEU A 96 0.15 -4.85 -5.56
CA LEU A 96 -0.59 -3.68 -6.03
C LEU A 96 0.40 -2.54 -6.26
N GLY A 97 0.15 -1.73 -7.28
CA GLY A 97 1.04 -0.62 -7.59
C GLY A 97 0.28 0.60 -8.05
N MET A 98 0.92 1.75 -7.85
CA MET A 98 0.41 3.04 -8.33
C MET A 98 1.55 3.78 -8.99
N LEU A 99 1.33 4.28 -10.18
CA LEU A 99 2.30 5.10 -10.88
C LEU A 99 1.99 6.57 -10.64
N LYS A 100 3.00 7.43 -10.78
CA LYS A 100 2.81 8.87 -10.67
C LYS A 100 1.74 9.36 -11.63
N SER A 101 1.70 8.80 -12.84
CA SER A 101 0.66 9.15 -13.82
C SER A 101 -0.74 8.79 -13.33
N ASP A 102 -0.89 7.67 -12.63
CA ASP A 102 -2.18 7.31 -12.03
C ASP A 102 -2.59 8.32 -10.98
N TYR A 103 -1.65 8.72 -10.14
CA TYR A 103 -1.90 9.70 -9.08
C TYR A 103 -2.31 11.05 -9.66
N ILE A 104 -1.59 11.53 -10.66
CA ILE A 104 -1.89 12.81 -11.30
C ILE A 104 -3.29 12.79 -11.92
N ASN A 105 -3.66 11.69 -12.57
CA ASN A 105 -4.98 11.56 -13.18
C ASN A 105 -6.10 11.60 -12.15
N MET A 106 -5.88 11.02 -10.98
CA MET A 106 -6.86 11.08 -9.89
C MET A 106 -7.04 12.50 -9.38
N GLU A 107 -5.95 13.24 -9.24
CA GLU A 107 -5.98 14.61 -8.72
C GLU A 107 -6.69 15.58 -9.67
N LYS A 108 -6.76 15.27 -10.95
CA LYS A 108 -7.41 16.12 -11.94
C LYS A 108 -8.93 16.01 -11.96
N LYS A 109 -9.47 15.06 -11.21
CA LYS A 109 -10.93 14.84 -11.21
C LYS A 109 -11.67 15.72 -10.22
#